data_a95307bdc47f2d33a1266aef5619a03b
#
_entry.id   a95307bdc47f2d33a1266aef5619a03b
#
_cell.length_a   1.000
_cell.length_b   1.000
_cell.length_c   1.000
_cell.angle_alpha   90.00
_cell.angle_beta   90.00
_cell.angle_gamma   90.00
#
_symmetry.space_group_name_H-M   'P 1'
#
loop_
_entity.id
_entity.type
_entity.pdbx_description
1 polymer ?
#
loop_
_entity_poly.entity_id
_entity_poly.type
_entity_poly.pdbx_seq_one_letter_code
_entity_poly.pdbx_strand_id
1 'polypeptide(L)'
;INTVKNYFPGQNNISEFVTIENPNSNLVFVGEMEFDGMFGYETISTRLLKKFGTELMLSAYEKRKGDLPSPGQDVESFQIAKKFSKKFEILGIEIIANSNGIYDLSVGHPSSTSSLSKVFGTYATKDIGRHRTIITSTGKGSSNFTLGKSLATIWNCSEAIKNDGIALLVAECKHGIDSNAIQQFIDGRLSVSSLKNPSQYINGMEDLLYLTEIQKKFQVGLLSILP
;
A
#
# COMPACT_ATOMS: atom_id res chain seq x y z
N ILE A 1 4.33 26.05 19.44
CA ILE A 1 2.94 25.84 18.92
C ILE A 1 2.94 24.48 18.26
N ASN A 2 2.33 23.50 18.93
CA ASN A 2 2.25 22.15 18.43
C ASN A 2 1.08 22.09 17.42
N THR A 3 1.40 22.03 16.13
CA THR A 3 0.38 21.83 15.10
C THR A 3 0.19 20.36 14.90
N VAL A 4 -0.94 19.82 15.34
CA VAL A 4 -1.36 18.47 15.00
C VAL A 4 -1.86 18.51 13.56
N LYS A 5 -1.14 17.89 12.65
CA LYS A 5 -1.63 17.68 11.27
C LYS A 5 -2.34 16.35 11.21
N ASN A 6 -3.61 16.37 10.88
CA ASN A 6 -4.39 15.17 10.63
C ASN A 6 -3.85 14.47 9.38
N TYR A 7 -3.62 13.17 9.50
CA TYR A 7 -3.27 12.33 8.38
C TYR A 7 -4.57 11.80 7.75
N PHE A 8 -4.83 12.20 6.53
CA PHE A 8 -5.89 11.59 5.73
C PHE A 8 -5.25 10.66 4.71
N PRO A 9 -5.51 9.34 4.78
CA PRO A 9 -5.05 8.43 3.75
C PRO A 9 -5.55 8.93 2.40
N GLY A 10 -4.65 9.01 1.46
CA GLY A 10 -4.99 9.41 0.11
C GLY A 10 -4.82 10.88 -0.24
N GLN A 11 -4.40 11.74 0.65
CA GLN A 11 -3.99 13.10 0.31
C GLN A 11 -2.47 13.23 0.34
N ASN A 12 -1.89 13.68 -0.78
CA ASN A 12 -0.44 13.84 -0.93
C ASN A 12 0.19 14.95 -0.07
N ASN A 13 -0.57 15.58 0.82
CA ASN A 13 -0.16 16.75 1.57
C ASN A 13 0.19 16.46 3.04
N ILE A 14 0.89 15.35 3.29
CA ILE A 14 1.65 15.28 4.52
C ILE A 14 3.04 15.79 4.21
N SER A 15 3.11 17.05 3.96
CA SER A 15 4.38 17.65 3.61
C SER A 15 5.31 17.85 4.78
N GLU A 16 4.83 17.77 6.01
CA GLU A 16 5.69 17.98 7.17
C GLU A 16 5.18 17.25 8.41
N PHE A 17 5.94 16.31 8.90
CA PHE A 17 5.87 15.95 10.30
C PHE A 17 6.44 17.11 11.09
N VAL A 18 5.64 17.66 11.92
CA VAL A 18 6.13 18.62 12.91
C VAL A 18 7.02 17.82 13.86
N THR A 19 8.26 18.20 13.96
CA THR A 19 9.14 17.70 15.02
C THR A 19 8.46 18.05 16.34
N ILE A 20 8.10 17.02 17.11
CA ILE A 20 7.43 17.21 18.39
C ILE A 20 8.53 17.51 19.38
N GLU A 21 8.69 18.76 19.67
CA GLU A 21 9.64 19.22 20.70
C GLU A 21 9.13 19.00 22.13
N ASN A 22 7.84 18.62 22.28
CA ASN A 22 7.27 18.39 23.60
C ASN A 22 6.97 16.89 23.79
N PRO A 23 7.72 16.16 24.65
CA PRO A 23 7.53 14.74 24.88
C PRO A 23 6.19 14.38 25.56
N ASN A 24 5.45 15.37 26.07
CA ASN A 24 4.16 15.17 26.71
C ASN A 24 2.97 15.42 25.78
N SER A 25 3.19 15.66 24.49
CA SER A 25 2.10 15.81 23.52
C SER A 25 1.65 14.46 23.00
N ASN A 26 0.38 14.10 23.26
CA ASN A 26 -0.24 12.92 22.67
C ASN A 26 -0.49 13.16 21.18
N LEU A 27 0.19 12.41 20.33
CA LEU A 27 -0.10 12.38 18.89
C LEU A 27 -1.22 11.38 18.63
N VAL A 28 -2.23 11.85 17.91
CA VAL A 28 -3.31 11.01 17.42
C VAL A 28 -3.23 10.90 15.91
N PHE A 29 -3.13 9.67 15.41
CA PHE A 29 -3.21 9.37 14.00
C PHE A 29 -4.53 8.68 13.69
N VAL A 30 -5.18 9.09 12.62
CA VAL A 30 -6.37 8.43 12.11
C VAL A 30 -6.05 7.87 10.73
N GLY A 31 -6.30 6.59 10.50
CA GLY A 31 -6.01 5.93 9.24
C GLY A 31 -7.08 4.91 8.86
N GLU A 32 -7.42 4.87 7.59
CA GLU A 32 -8.22 3.79 7.01
C GLU A 32 -7.29 2.65 6.60
N MET A 33 -7.73 1.42 6.86
CA MET A 33 -7.02 0.23 6.40
C MET A 33 -7.31 0.01 4.91
N GLU A 34 -6.25 -0.23 4.16
CA GLU A 34 -6.30 -0.52 2.74
C GLU A 34 -5.48 -1.78 2.44
N PHE A 35 -5.68 -2.39 1.30
CA PHE A 35 -4.81 -3.48 0.85
C PHE A 35 -3.42 -2.94 0.51
N ASP A 36 -2.41 -3.70 0.90
CA ASP A 36 -1.01 -3.39 0.59
C ASP A 36 -0.27 -4.66 0.17
N GLY A 37 0.33 -4.62 -1.02
CA GLY A 37 1.02 -5.78 -1.61
C GLY A 37 2.25 -6.23 -0.85
N MET A 38 2.89 -5.36 -0.08
CA MET A 38 4.08 -5.70 0.70
C MET A 38 3.75 -6.17 2.11
N PHE A 39 2.72 -5.58 2.73
CA PHE A 39 2.37 -5.81 4.13
C PHE A 39 1.06 -6.58 4.34
N GLY A 40 0.34 -6.92 3.26
CA GLY A 40 -0.98 -7.55 3.31
C GLY A 40 -2.10 -6.55 3.56
N TYR A 41 -1.83 -5.52 4.37
CA TYR A 41 -2.72 -4.40 4.62
C TYR A 41 -1.95 -3.18 5.10
N GLU A 42 -2.41 -2.01 4.72
CA GLU A 42 -1.83 -0.74 5.13
C GLU A 42 -2.46 -0.28 6.45
N THR A 43 -1.62 0.17 7.37
CA THR A 43 -2.00 0.67 8.69
C THR A 43 -1.15 1.89 9.03
N ILE A 44 -1.43 2.52 10.17
CA ILE A 44 -0.57 3.58 10.70
C ILE A 44 0.87 3.06 10.89
N SER A 45 1.05 1.81 11.35
CA SER A 45 2.38 1.22 11.53
C SER A 45 3.17 1.14 10.21
N THR A 46 2.53 0.70 9.13
CA THR A 46 3.19 0.59 7.81
C THR A 46 3.47 1.96 7.20
N ARG A 47 2.56 2.91 7.37
CA ARG A 47 2.74 4.30 6.92
C ARG A 47 3.90 4.97 7.65
N LEU A 48 4.04 4.76 8.95
CA LEU A 48 5.18 5.26 9.73
C LEU A 48 6.49 4.64 9.25
N LEU A 49 6.51 3.32 9.01
CA LEU A 49 7.71 2.66 8.49
C LEU A 49 8.09 3.20 7.11
N LYS A 50 7.14 3.26 6.16
CA LYS A 50 7.38 3.81 4.81
C LYS A 50 7.92 5.24 4.86
N LYS A 51 7.47 6.04 5.80
CA LYS A 51 7.85 7.47 5.89
C LYS A 51 9.16 7.71 6.63
N PHE A 52 9.42 6.97 7.70
CA PHE A 52 10.51 7.26 8.64
C PHE A 52 11.48 6.09 8.87
N GLY A 53 11.14 4.92 8.42
CA GLY A 53 11.93 3.71 8.63
C GLY A 53 12.71 3.27 7.39
N THR A 54 13.21 4.19 6.59
CA THR A 54 13.89 3.92 5.30
C THR A 54 14.95 2.83 5.42
N GLU A 55 15.71 2.83 6.52
CA GLU A 55 16.74 1.83 6.80
C GLU A 55 16.17 0.39 6.94
N LEU A 56 14.92 0.28 7.40
CA LEU A 56 14.25 -1.00 7.63
C LEU A 56 13.41 -1.46 6.44
N MET A 57 13.22 -0.60 5.44
CA MET A 57 12.39 -0.93 4.27
C MET A 57 12.99 -2.07 3.46
N LEU A 58 14.31 -2.15 3.35
CA LEU A 58 14.95 -3.30 2.69
C LEU A 58 14.65 -4.61 3.42
N SER A 59 14.82 -4.63 4.75
CA SER A 59 14.48 -5.81 5.56
C SER A 59 13.00 -6.19 5.45
N ALA A 60 12.10 -5.20 5.42
CA ALA A 60 10.68 -5.46 5.23
C ALA A 60 10.39 -6.04 3.84
N TYR A 61 11.05 -5.53 2.81
CA TYR A 61 10.96 -6.05 1.46
C TYR A 61 11.44 -7.52 1.35
N GLU A 62 12.56 -7.85 1.97
CA GLU A 62 13.09 -9.23 2.02
C GLU A 62 12.15 -10.20 2.74
N LYS A 63 11.39 -9.70 3.73
CA LYS A 63 10.43 -10.48 4.53
C LYS A 63 9.00 -10.46 3.98
N ARG A 64 8.78 -9.81 2.84
CA ARG A 64 7.49 -9.87 2.17
C ARG A 64 7.18 -11.30 1.72
N LYS A 65 5.92 -11.57 1.47
CA LYS A 65 5.52 -12.80 0.80
C LYS A 65 6.01 -12.79 -0.67
N GLY A 66 6.43 -13.94 -1.18
CA GLY A 66 6.88 -14.07 -2.58
C GLY A 66 5.80 -13.73 -3.60
N ASP A 67 4.54 -14.12 -3.31
CA ASP A 67 3.34 -13.74 -4.06
C ASP A 67 2.62 -12.57 -3.41
N LEU A 68 1.68 -11.97 -4.12
CA LEU A 68 0.75 -11.00 -3.53
C LEU A 68 0.01 -11.64 -2.35
N PRO A 69 0.03 -11.03 -1.17
CA PRO A 69 -0.73 -11.52 -0.04
C PRO A 69 -2.23 -11.32 -0.29
N SER A 70 -3.04 -12.14 0.36
CA SER A 70 -4.49 -11.87 0.43
C SER A 70 -4.76 -10.68 1.36
N PRO A 71 -5.81 -9.87 1.11
CA PRO A 71 -6.17 -8.77 1.98
C PRO A 71 -6.32 -9.21 3.44
N GLY A 72 -5.69 -8.50 4.36
CA GLY A 72 -5.68 -8.83 5.79
C GLY A 72 -4.80 -10.02 6.19
N GLN A 73 -4.07 -10.61 5.27
CA GLN A 73 -3.13 -11.68 5.58
C GLN A 73 -2.00 -11.18 6.45
N ASP A 74 -1.70 -11.90 7.53
CA ASP A 74 -0.55 -11.59 8.38
C ASP A 74 0.73 -12.09 7.69
N VAL A 75 1.62 -11.15 7.38
CA VAL A 75 2.89 -11.40 6.68
C VAL A 75 4.07 -10.94 7.55
N GLU A 76 5.23 -11.58 7.36
CA GLU A 76 6.41 -11.32 8.21
C GLU A 76 6.91 -9.87 8.06
N SER A 77 6.83 -9.27 6.88
CA SER A 77 7.15 -7.86 6.64
C SER A 77 6.38 -6.91 7.54
N PHE A 78 5.11 -7.20 7.85
CA PHE A 78 4.29 -6.39 8.72
C PHE A 78 4.82 -6.35 10.17
N GLN A 79 5.47 -7.43 10.63
CA GLN A 79 6.06 -7.45 11.97
C GLN A 79 7.18 -6.41 12.13
N ILE A 80 7.89 -6.08 11.04
CA ILE A 80 8.90 -5.01 11.04
C ILE A 80 8.22 -3.66 11.27
N ALA A 81 7.12 -3.39 10.57
CA ALA A 81 6.35 -2.16 10.74
C ALA A 81 5.79 -2.02 12.17
N LYS A 82 5.26 -3.11 12.74
CA LYS A 82 4.80 -3.15 14.14
C LYS A 82 5.92 -2.87 15.14
N LYS A 83 7.10 -3.48 14.96
CA LYS A 83 8.25 -3.21 15.82
C LYS A 83 8.73 -1.78 15.71
N PHE A 84 8.72 -1.23 14.49
CA PHE A 84 9.11 0.16 14.26
C PHE A 84 8.17 1.14 14.95
N SER A 85 6.85 0.94 14.82
CA SER A 85 5.86 1.83 15.44
C SER A 85 5.92 1.85 16.98
N LYS A 86 6.41 0.76 17.62
CA LYS A 86 6.60 0.72 19.07
C LYS A 86 7.64 1.73 19.62
N LYS A 87 8.44 2.34 18.75
CA LYS A 87 9.38 3.39 19.12
C LYS A 87 8.72 4.73 19.41
N PHE A 88 7.44 4.88 19.09
CA PHE A 88 6.70 6.14 19.16
C PHE A 88 5.60 6.05 20.23
N GLU A 89 5.45 7.07 21.03
CA GLU A 89 4.30 7.24 21.93
C GLU A 89 3.16 7.92 21.18
N ILE A 90 2.32 7.12 20.53
CA ILE A 90 1.25 7.60 19.66
C ILE A 90 -0.04 6.85 19.93
N LEU A 91 -1.16 7.53 19.77
CA LEU A 91 -2.49 6.95 19.72
C LEU A 91 -2.91 6.80 18.27
N GLY A 92 -3.32 5.61 17.87
CA GLY A 92 -3.87 5.31 16.55
C GLY A 92 -5.37 5.10 16.61
N ILE A 93 -6.07 5.58 15.60
CA ILE A 93 -7.45 5.21 15.27
C ILE A 93 -7.41 4.59 13.89
N GLU A 94 -7.47 3.28 13.84
CA GLU A 94 -7.52 2.51 12.58
C GLU A 94 -8.97 2.23 12.24
N ILE A 95 -9.35 2.45 10.99
CA ILE A 95 -10.74 2.38 10.53
C ILE A 95 -10.83 1.39 9.37
N ILE A 96 -11.87 0.58 9.37
CA ILE A 96 -12.29 -0.20 8.21
C ILE A 96 -13.60 0.40 7.72
N ALA A 97 -13.61 0.92 6.50
CA ALA A 97 -14.77 1.59 5.93
C ALA A 97 -14.95 1.24 4.45
N ASN A 98 -16.13 1.51 3.94
CA ASN A 98 -16.44 1.52 2.52
C ASN A 98 -17.53 2.58 2.22
N SER A 99 -18.08 2.55 1.01
CA SER A 99 -19.15 3.48 0.58
C SER A 99 -20.40 3.48 1.46
N ASN A 100 -20.64 2.44 2.27
CA ASN A 100 -21.79 2.32 3.15
C ASN A 100 -21.51 2.82 4.58
N GLY A 101 -20.26 3.14 4.89
CA GLY A 101 -19.84 3.65 6.19
C GLY A 101 -18.70 2.88 6.85
N ILE A 102 -18.54 3.12 8.15
CA ILE A 102 -17.51 2.46 8.96
C ILE A 102 -18.05 1.10 9.41
N TYR A 103 -17.26 0.04 9.13
CA TYR A 103 -17.56 -1.32 9.58
C TYR A 103 -16.99 -1.63 10.95
N ASP A 104 -15.76 -1.17 11.19
CA ASP A 104 -15.07 -1.43 12.44
C ASP A 104 -13.98 -0.38 12.65
N LEU A 105 -13.57 -0.20 13.87
CA LEU A 105 -12.47 0.67 14.25
C LEU A 105 -11.74 0.12 15.47
N SER A 106 -10.45 0.43 15.57
CA SER A 106 -9.65 0.16 16.75
C SER A 106 -8.96 1.43 17.21
N VAL A 107 -9.01 1.67 18.52
CA VAL A 107 -8.32 2.80 19.15
C VAL A 107 -7.24 2.24 20.07
N GLY A 108 -6.02 2.72 19.94
CA GLY A 108 -4.90 2.29 20.75
C GLY A 108 -3.56 2.53 20.09
N HIS A 109 -2.52 1.91 20.63
CA HIS A 109 -1.21 2.00 19.97
C HIS A 109 -1.24 1.24 18.63
N PRO A 110 -0.71 1.80 17.51
CA PRO A 110 -0.80 1.18 16.17
C PRO A 110 -0.25 -0.25 16.11
N SER A 111 0.71 -0.60 16.93
CA SER A 111 1.24 -1.97 16.96
C SER A 111 0.26 -3.01 17.52
N SER A 112 -0.84 -2.61 18.14
CA SER A 112 -1.86 -3.50 18.74
C SER A 112 -3.11 -3.68 17.87
N THR A 113 -3.21 -3.00 16.74
CA THR A 113 -4.41 -2.99 15.87
C THR A 113 -4.56 -4.22 14.97
N SER A 114 -3.73 -5.24 15.12
CA SER A 114 -3.75 -6.47 14.29
C SER A 114 -5.07 -7.27 14.38
N SER A 115 -5.92 -7.01 15.36
CA SER A 115 -7.25 -7.62 15.45
C SER A 115 -8.15 -7.24 14.27
N LEU A 116 -7.97 -6.03 13.72
CA LEU A 116 -8.74 -5.56 12.57
C LEU A 116 -8.36 -6.28 11.26
N SER A 117 -7.20 -6.90 11.14
CA SER A 117 -6.77 -7.55 9.91
C SER A 117 -7.73 -8.65 9.45
N LYS A 118 -8.26 -9.43 10.39
CA LYS A 118 -9.27 -10.47 10.09
C LYS A 118 -10.58 -9.86 9.62
N VAL A 119 -11.02 -8.78 10.26
CA VAL A 119 -12.23 -8.05 9.87
C VAL A 119 -12.01 -7.47 8.48
N PHE A 120 -10.85 -6.83 8.22
CA PHE A 120 -10.50 -6.30 6.90
C PHE A 120 -10.54 -7.39 5.83
N GLY A 121 -9.89 -8.54 6.05
CA GLY A 121 -9.91 -9.66 5.11
C GLY A 121 -11.32 -10.17 4.80
N THR A 122 -12.24 -10.13 5.77
CA THR A 122 -13.63 -10.57 5.58
C THR A 122 -14.47 -9.55 4.82
N TYR A 123 -14.35 -8.26 5.15
CA TYR A 123 -15.20 -7.20 4.59
C TYR A 123 -14.63 -6.56 3.33
N ALA A 124 -13.31 -6.57 3.15
CA ALA A 124 -12.66 -6.00 1.97
C ALA A 124 -12.68 -6.96 0.76
N THR A 125 -13.00 -8.24 0.97
CA THR A 125 -13.00 -9.23 -0.09
C THR A 125 -14.40 -9.66 -0.49
N LYS A 126 -14.59 -9.82 -1.80
CA LYS A 126 -15.79 -10.41 -2.38
C LYS A 126 -15.39 -11.44 -3.42
N ASP A 127 -15.86 -12.67 -3.28
CA ASP A 127 -15.71 -13.65 -4.35
C ASP A 127 -16.66 -13.31 -5.51
N ILE A 128 -16.06 -12.97 -6.63
CA ILE A 128 -16.78 -12.71 -7.89
C ILE A 128 -16.51 -13.77 -8.94
N GLY A 129 -15.79 -14.85 -8.56
CA GLY A 129 -15.30 -15.86 -9.52
C GLY A 129 -14.16 -15.34 -10.40
N ARG A 130 -13.74 -16.18 -11.37
CA ARG A 130 -12.64 -15.82 -12.29
C ARG A 130 -13.16 -15.44 -13.68
N HIS A 131 -12.72 -14.30 -14.16
CA HIS A 131 -13.11 -13.71 -15.43
C HIS A 131 -11.92 -13.62 -16.39
N ARG A 132 -12.21 -13.69 -17.70
CA ARG A 132 -11.17 -13.54 -18.74
C ARG A 132 -10.74 -12.10 -18.93
N THR A 133 -11.66 -11.16 -18.71
CA THR A 133 -11.40 -9.73 -18.83
C THR A 133 -11.99 -9.00 -17.62
N ILE A 134 -11.18 -8.19 -16.97
CA ILE A 134 -11.60 -7.31 -15.91
C ILE A 134 -11.19 -5.88 -16.28
N ILE A 135 -12.13 -4.95 -16.21
CA ILE A 135 -11.88 -3.53 -16.29
C ILE A 135 -12.04 -2.98 -14.87
N THR A 136 -10.99 -2.35 -14.38
CA THR A 136 -10.97 -1.80 -13.03
C THR A 136 -10.60 -0.32 -13.05
N SER A 137 -11.16 0.46 -12.15
CA SER A 137 -10.91 1.89 -12.04
C SER A 137 -10.57 2.27 -10.61
N THR A 138 -9.65 3.20 -10.47
CA THR A 138 -9.27 3.79 -9.19
C THR A 138 -10.32 4.74 -8.61
N GLY A 139 -11.36 5.05 -9.38
CA GLY A 139 -12.38 6.03 -8.98
C GLY A 139 -11.83 7.46 -8.95
N LYS A 140 -12.38 8.29 -8.06
CA LYS A 140 -12.03 9.73 -7.94
C LYS A 140 -11.04 10.03 -6.80
N GLY A 141 -10.56 9.02 -6.10
CA GLY A 141 -9.66 9.18 -4.96
C GLY A 141 -8.21 9.49 -5.36
N SER A 142 -7.35 9.63 -4.36
CA SER A 142 -5.91 9.89 -4.54
C SER A 142 -5.17 8.76 -5.24
N SER A 143 -5.67 7.54 -5.18
CA SER A 143 -5.18 6.39 -5.95
C SER A 143 -5.26 6.60 -7.47
N ASN A 144 -6.05 7.59 -7.92
CA ASN A 144 -6.16 7.97 -9.33
C ASN A 144 -5.05 8.92 -9.81
N PHE A 145 -4.26 9.49 -8.90
CA PHE A 145 -3.35 10.59 -9.25
C PHE A 145 -2.02 10.14 -9.84
N THR A 146 -1.53 8.98 -9.44
CA THR A 146 -0.23 8.47 -9.90
C THR A 146 -0.30 6.99 -10.26
N LEU A 147 0.58 6.55 -11.16
CA LEU A 147 0.62 5.14 -11.58
C LEU A 147 0.93 4.22 -10.39
N GLY A 148 1.93 4.57 -9.58
CA GLY A 148 2.31 3.73 -8.43
C GLY A 148 1.14 3.46 -7.49
N LYS A 149 0.33 4.48 -7.18
CA LYS A 149 -0.86 4.30 -6.35
C LYS A 149 -1.98 3.53 -7.05
N SER A 150 -2.10 3.70 -8.37
CA SER A 150 -3.13 3.04 -9.16
C SER A 150 -2.96 1.53 -9.23
N LEU A 151 -1.73 1.02 -9.09
CA LEU A 151 -1.43 -0.41 -9.15
C LEU A 151 -2.14 -1.21 -8.06
N ALA A 152 -2.40 -0.62 -6.90
CA ALA A 152 -3.19 -1.27 -5.85
C ALA A 152 -4.54 -1.80 -6.35
N THR A 153 -5.14 -1.11 -7.33
CA THR A 153 -6.41 -1.52 -7.95
C THR A 153 -6.25 -2.81 -8.78
N ILE A 154 -5.11 -3.03 -9.41
CA ILE A 154 -4.78 -4.30 -10.08
C ILE A 154 -4.59 -5.41 -9.05
N TRP A 155 -3.89 -5.11 -7.95
CA TRP A 155 -3.67 -6.10 -6.88
C TRP A 155 -4.99 -6.58 -6.29
N ASN A 156 -5.95 -5.68 -6.10
CA ASN A 156 -7.27 -5.98 -5.56
C ASN A 156 -8.09 -6.95 -6.43
N CYS A 157 -7.84 -7.03 -7.73
CA CYS A 157 -8.59 -7.89 -8.65
C CYS A 157 -7.77 -9.04 -9.25
N SER A 158 -6.50 -9.17 -8.93
CA SER A 158 -5.59 -10.13 -9.57
C SER A 158 -6.05 -11.59 -9.47
N GLU A 159 -6.62 -12.00 -8.34
CA GLU A 159 -7.13 -13.35 -8.11
C GLU A 159 -8.41 -13.67 -8.92
N ALA A 160 -9.13 -12.64 -9.33
CA ALA A 160 -10.34 -12.78 -10.13
C ALA A 160 -10.07 -12.88 -11.64
N ILE A 161 -8.81 -12.81 -12.07
CA ILE A 161 -8.42 -12.87 -13.47
C ILE A 161 -7.94 -14.30 -13.80
N LYS A 162 -8.46 -14.86 -14.90
CA LYS A 162 -7.99 -16.15 -15.42
C LYS A 162 -6.58 -16.02 -15.99
N ASN A 163 -5.84 -17.12 -16.00
CA ASN A 163 -4.62 -17.22 -16.79
C ASN A 163 -4.94 -16.89 -18.27
N ASP A 164 -4.02 -16.22 -18.94
CA ASP A 164 -4.18 -15.68 -20.30
C ASP A 164 -5.33 -14.68 -20.45
N GLY A 165 -5.79 -14.12 -19.33
CA GLY A 165 -6.79 -13.06 -19.29
C GLY A 165 -6.19 -11.66 -19.48
N ILE A 166 -7.05 -10.64 -19.34
CA ILE A 166 -6.69 -9.23 -19.47
C ILE A 166 -7.25 -8.44 -18.28
N ALA A 167 -6.39 -7.69 -17.63
CA ALA A 167 -6.77 -6.63 -16.70
C ALA A 167 -6.57 -5.28 -17.37
N LEU A 168 -7.61 -4.45 -17.47
CA LEU A 168 -7.51 -3.08 -17.94
C LEU A 168 -7.70 -2.12 -16.76
N LEU A 169 -6.63 -1.42 -16.40
CA LEU A 169 -6.64 -0.36 -15.40
C LEU A 169 -7.05 0.96 -16.06
N VAL A 170 -8.07 1.60 -15.53
CA VAL A 170 -8.51 2.95 -15.93
C VAL A 170 -8.16 3.92 -14.80
N ALA A 171 -7.16 4.77 -15.03
CA ALA A 171 -6.67 5.73 -14.06
C ALA A 171 -6.12 6.98 -14.75
N GLU A 172 -6.36 8.16 -14.19
CA GLU A 172 -5.86 9.41 -14.78
C GLU A 172 -4.33 9.48 -14.77
N CYS A 173 -3.71 9.19 -13.62
CA CYS A 173 -2.27 9.27 -13.37
C CYS A 173 -1.67 10.64 -13.75
N LYS A 174 -2.43 11.72 -13.59
CA LYS A 174 -2.05 13.09 -14.02
C LYS A 174 -0.80 13.66 -13.33
N HIS A 175 -0.42 13.08 -12.19
CA HIS A 175 0.78 13.47 -11.45
C HIS A 175 1.98 12.54 -11.74
N GLY A 176 1.91 11.74 -12.80
CA GLY A 176 3.03 10.91 -13.24
C GLY A 176 3.09 9.54 -12.56
N ILE A 177 4.29 8.99 -12.50
CA ILE A 177 4.52 7.60 -12.08
C ILE A 177 4.53 7.45 -10.55
N ASP A 178 5.15 8.37 -9.82
CA ASP A 178 5.30 8.36 -8.35
C ASP A 178 5.82 7.00 -7.80
N SER A 179 6.71 6.37 -8.54
CA SER A 179 7.41 5.15 -8.16
C SER A 179 8.80 5.19 -8.74
N ASN A 180 9.80 5.32 -7.86
CA ASN A 180 11.19 5.41 -8.29
C ASN A 180 11.65 4.12 -8.98
N ALA A 181 11.15 2.97 -8.55
CA ALA A 181 11.51 1.69 -9.16
C ALA A 181 10.95 1.55 -10.58
N ILE A 182 9.68 1.92 -10.78
CA ILE A 182 9.04 1.90 -12.11
C ILE A 182 9.74 2.89 -13.04
N GLN A 183 10.03 4.11 -12.55
CA GLN A 183 10.74 5.11 -13.34
C GLN A 183 12.12 4.62 -13.77
N GLN A 184 12.91 4.08 -12.83
CA GLN A 184 14.23 3.56 -13.15
C GLN A 184 14.19 2.35 -14.09
N PHE A 185 13.14 1.54 -13.99
CA PHE A 185 12.93 0.43 -14.91
C PHE A 185 12.63 0.91 -16.34
N ILE A 186 11.75 1.90 -16.50
CA ILE A 186 11.45 2.51 -17.81
C ILE A 186 12.70 3.16 -18.41
N ASP A 187 13.51 3.83 -17.58
CA ASP A 187 14.76 4.45 -17.99
C ASP A 187 15.88 3.43 -18.30
N GLY A 188 15.64 2.13 -18.12
CA GLY A 188 16.64 1.07 -18.31
C GLY A 188 17.72 1.03 -17.23
N ARG A 189 17.57 1.74 -16.12
CA ARG A 189 18.52 1.79 -14.99
C ARG A 189 18.31 0.70 -13.95
N LEU A 190 17.14 0.08 -13.93
CA LEU A 190 16.76 -1.00 -13.02
C LEU A 190 16.33 -2.22 -13.81
N SER A 191 16.83 -3.40 -13.46
CA SER A 191 16.44 -4.67 -14.06
C SER A 191 15.53 -5.48 -13.13
N VAL A 192 14.65 -6.31 -13.69
CA VAL A 192 13.80 -7.22 -12.88
C VAL A 192 14.65 -8.19 -12.06
N SER A 193 15.81 -8.60 -12.57
CA SER A 193 16.72 -9.51 -11.84
C SER A 193 17.26 -8.88 -10.55
N SER A 194 17.51 -7.59 -10.54
CA SER A 194 17.98 -6.87 -9.34
C SER A 194 16.92 -6.74 -8.25
N LEU A 195 15.63 -6.89 -8.60
CA LEU A 195 14.54 -6.85 -7.62
C LEU A 195 14.50 -8.09 -6.71
N LYS A 196 15.11 -9.20 -7.14
CA LYS A 196 15.10 -10.45 -6.36
C LYS A 196 16.08 -10.40 -5.18
N ASN A 197 17.23 -9.77 -5.38
CA ASN A 197 18.28 -9.63 -4.36
C ASN A 197 18.81 -8.18 -4.38
N PRO A 198 18.03 -7.22 -3.91
CA PRO A 198 18.43 -5.82 -3.96
C PRO A 198 19.48 -5.49 -2.90
N SER A 199 20.42 -4.62 -3.24
CA SER A 199 21.38 -4.06 -2.29
C SER A 199 20.82 -2.89 -1.48
N GLN A 200 19.73 -2.29 -1.97
CA GLN A 200 19.02 -1.17 -1.32
C GLN A 200 17.55 -1.20 -1.69
N TYR A 201 16.73 -0.64 -0.83
CA TYR A 201 15.31 -0.44 -1.13
C TYR A 201 15.12 0.77 -2.03
N ILE A 202 14.33 0.59 -3.09
CA ILE A 202 13.88 1.64 -3.99
C ILE A 202 12.36 1.69 -3.92
N ASN A 203 11.80 2.86 -3.67
CA ASN A 203 10.35 3.03 -3.51
C ASN A 203 9.57 2.47 -4.70
N GLY A 204 8.60 1.58 -4.42
CA GLY A 204 7.75 0.91 -5.41
C GLY A 204 8.40 -0.31 -6.09
N MET A 205 9.53 -0.82 -5.57
CA MET A 205 10.17 -2.01 -6.13
C MET A 205 9.32 -3.28 -5.94
N GLU A 206 8.53 -3.35 -4.88
CA GLU A 206 7.55 -4.42 -4.66
C GLU A 206 6.46 -4.42 -5.73
N ASP A 207 5.94 -3.23 -6.08
CA ASP A 207 4.92 -3.10 -7.12
C ASP A 207 5.46 -3.50 -8.49
N LEU A 208 6.68 -3.07 -8.82
CA LEU A 208 7.33 -3.47 -10.06
C LEU A 208 7.56 -4.99 -10.12
N LEU A 209 8.00 -5.59 -9.00
CA LEU A 209 8.19 -7.04 -8.93
C LEU A 209 6.86 -7.77 -9.14
N TYR A 210 5.80 -7.40 -8.42
CA TYR A 210 4.48 -8.02 -8.57
C TYR A 210 3.90 -7.81 -9.97
N LEU A 211 4.07 -6.62 -10.56
CA LEU A 211 3.64 -6.36 -11.93
C LEU A 211 4.31 -7.33 -12.92
N THR A 212 5.61 -7.52 -12.79
CA THR A 212 6.35 -8.45 -13.66
C THR A 212 5.96 -9.92 -13.46
N GLU A 213 5.61 -10.31 -12.23
CA GLU A 213 5.15 -11.68 -11.95
C GLU A 213 3.73 -11.94 -12.46
N ILE A 214 2.80 -11.00 -12.29
CA ILE A 214 1.43 -11.18 -12.80
C ILE A 214 1.36 -11.13 -14.33
N GLN A 215 2.23 -10.37 -14.99
CA GLN A 215 2.29 -10.34 -16.47
C GLN A 215 2.69 -11.69 -17.08
N LYS A 216 3.22 -12.62 -16.31
CA LYS A 216 3.41 -14.02 -16.73
C LYS A 216 2.10 -14.82 -16.74
N LYS A 217 1.08 -14.36 -16.03
CA LYS A 217 -0.22 -15.05 -15.87
C LYS A 217 -1.29 -14.42 -16.76
N PHE A 218 -1.32 -13.11 -16.88
CA PHE A 218 -2.30 -12.38 -17.68
C PHE A 218 -1.74 -11.04 -18.16
N GLN A 219 -2.38 -10.44 -19.15
CA GLN A 219 -2.00 -9.14 -19.70
C GLN A 219 -2.53 -8.01 -18.81
N VAL A 220 -1.74 -6.96 -18.66
CA VAL A 220 -2.15 -5.73 -17.98
C VAL A 220 -2.10 -4.58 -18.97
N GLY A 221 -3.22 -3.92 -19.18
CA GLY A 221 -3.35 -2.70 -19.94
C GLY A 221 -3.64 -1.49 -19.06
N LEU A 222 -3.21 -0.32 -19.50
CA LEU A 222 -3.47 0.96 -18.83
C LEU A 222 -4.17 1.90 -19.80
N LEU A 223 -5.30 2.47 -19.38
CA LEU A 223 -5.95 3.62 -20.02
C LEU A 223 -5.77 4.83 -19.10
N SER A 224 -4.98 5.79 -19.54
CA SER A 224 -4.53 6.91 -18.70
C SER A 224 -4.25 8.16 -19.53
N ILE A 225 -4.18 9.30 -18.84
CA ILE A 225 -3.61 10.56 -19.35
C ILE A 225 -2.19 10.80 -18.79
N LEU A 226 -1.51 9.73 -18.39
CA LEU A 226 -0.13 9.79 -17.91
C LEU A 226 0.74 10.62 -18.86
N PRO A 227 1.41 11.67 -18.36
CA PRO A 227 2.24 12.56 -19.18
C PRO A 227 3.50 11.86 -19.68
#